data_813e597b20ac158873ee83f9cca1bb08
#
_entry.id   813e597b20ac158873ee83f9cca1bb08
#
_cell.length_a   1.000
_cell.length_b   1.000
_cell.length_c   1.000
_cell.angle_alpha   90.00
_cell.angle_beta   90.00
_cell.angle_gamma   90.00
#
_symmetry.space_group_name_H-M   'P 1'
#
loop_
_entity.id
_entity.type
_entity.pdbx_description
1 polymer ?
#
loop_
_entity_poly.entity_id
_entity_poly.type
_entity_poly.pdbx_seq_one_letter_code
_entity_poly.pdbx_strand_id
1 'polypeptide(L)'
;MTVQAMTDFIIGQKWISNAEPELAMGRIIRLEDRTLSVFFDISSEERTYARKQAPLTRVRFNPGDKVATLDDIVITITSVAEKNGIFVYHGDYRGTSTV
;
A
#
# COMPACT_ATOMS: atom_id res chain seq x y z
N MET A 1 23.54 8.98 4.99
CA MET A 1 23.05 8.69 4.89
C MET A 1 22.23 8.20 4.90
N THR A 2 22.03 8.16 4.77
CA THR A 2 21.33 7.89 4.67
C THR A 2 20.69 7.19 5.10
N VAL A 3 20.48 7.15 5.41
CA VAL A 3 19.88 6.40 5.87
C VAL A 3 18.62 6.15 5.94
N GLN A 4 18.10 6.39 5.68
CA GLN A 4 16.96 6.29 5.60
C GLN A 4 16.18 5.25 5.32
N ALA A 5 16.41 4.63 4.94
CA ALA A 5 15.72 3.58 4.29
C ALA A 5 15.14 2.60 5.21
N MET A 6 15.79 2.30 6.26
CA MET A 6 15.34 1.28 7.16
C MET A 6 14.11 1.67 7.92
N THR A 7 13.71 2.93 7.81
CA THR A 7 12.51 3.36 8.50
C THR A 7 11.30 3.26 7.65
N ASP A 8 11.40 2.60 6.51
CA ASP A 8 10.38 2.70 5.51
C ASP A 8 9.14 1.86 5.75
N PHE A 9 9.23 0.81 6.55
CA PHE A 9 8.10 -0.10 6.71
C PHE A 9 7.32 0.21 7.96
N ILE A 10 6.03 0.42 7.79
CA ILE A 10 5.11 0.70 8.89
C ILE A 10 3.87 -0.14 8.66
N ILE A 11 3.33 -0.71 9.73
CA ILE A 11 2.13 -1.51 9.64
C ILE A 11 1.00 -0.67 9.05
N GLY A 12 0.32 -1.21 8.08
CA GLY A 12 -0.75 -0.53 7.37
C GLY A 12 -0.37 0.05 6.05
N GLN A 13 0.93 0.20 5.77
CA GLN A 13 1.36 0.70 4.47
C GLN A 13 1.00 -0.26 3.36
N LYS A 14 0.75 0.29 2.18
CA LYS A 14 0.39 -0.49 1.00
C LYS A 14 1.59 -0.66 0.09
N TRP A 15 1.81 -1.88 -0.36
CA TRP A 15 2.95 -2.22 -1.19
C TRP A 15 2.54 -3.22 -2.26
N ILE A 16 3.29 -3.27 -3.35
CA ILE A 16 3.11 -4.25 -4.42
C ILE A 16 4.36 -5.10 -4.49
N SER A 17 4.18 -6.40 -4.64
CA SER A 17 5.31 -7.32 -4.80
C SER A 17 5.89 -7.17 -6.19
N ASN A 18 7.20 -6.90 -6.27
CA ASN A 18 7.87 -6.78 -7.56
C ASN A 18 8.00 -8.15 -8.25
N ALA A 19 8.08 -9.21 -7.45
CA ALA A 19 8.23 -10.55 -8.00
C ALA A 19 6.90 -11.18 -8.37
N GLU A 20 5.82 -10.79 -7.67
CA GLU A 20 4.50 -11.37 -7.89
C GLU A 20 3.46 -10.27 -8.00
N PRO A 21 3.54 -9.42 -9.05
CA PRO A 21 2.59 -8.31 -9.17
C PRO A 21 1.15 -8.75 -9.32
N GLU A 22 0.93 -9.99 -9.71
CA GLU A 22 -0.43 -10.52 -9.84
C GLU A 22 -1.15 -10.62 -8.50
N LEU A 23 -0.42 -10.56 -7.38
CA LEU A 23 -1.05 -10.53 -6.07
C LEU A 23 -1.75 -9.21 -5.80
N ALA A 24 -1.47 -8.21 -6.62
CA ALA A 24 -2.05 -6.87 -6.50
C ALA A 24 -1.55 -6.18 -5.23
N MET A 25 -2.33 -5.27 -4.69
CA MET A 25 -1.89 -4.44 -3.59
C MET A 25 -1.99 -5.18 -2.26
N GLY A 26 -0.92 -5.12 -1.49
CA GLY A 26 -0.90 -5.70 -0.16
C GLY A 26 -0.69 -4.64 0.91
N ARG A 27 -0.90 -5.03 2.15
CA ARG A 27 -0.65 -4.14 3.28
C ARG A 27 0.22 -4.86 4.30
N ILE A 28 1.08 -4.11 4.96
CA ILE A 28 1.95 -4.66 5.97
C ILE A 28 1.12 -4.97 7.21
N ILE A 29 1.16 -6.21 7.66
CA ILE A 29 0.40 -6.64 8.82
C ILE A 29 1.29 -6.99 10.01
N ARG A 30 2.59 -7.18 9.78
CA ARG A 30 3.51 -7.54 10.86
C ARG A 30 4.90 -7.07 10.53
N LEU A 31 5.58 -6.50 11.51
CA LEU A 31 6.98 -6.13 11.40
C LEU A 31 7.75 -6.79 12.51
N GLU A 32 8.86 -7.44 12.16
CA GLU A 32 9.78 -8.00 13.13
C GLU A 32 11.18 -7.51 12.83
N ASP A 33 12.15 -7.92 13.61
CA ASP A 33 13.49 -7.39 13.47
C ASP A 33 14.04 -7.51 12.05
N ARG A 34 13.85 -8.66 11.44
CA ARG A 34 14.46 -8.95 10.16
C ARG A 34 13.46 -9.25 9.06
N THR A 35 12.19 -9.35 9.39
CA THR A 35 11.19 -9.73 8.42
C THR A 35 9.98 -8.82 8.51
N LEU A 36 9.19 -8.85 7.46
CA LEU A 36 7.89 -8.20 7.45
C LEU A 36 6.91 -9.12 6.72
N SER A 37 5.66 -9.03 7.11
CA SER A 37 4.62 -9.82 6.47
C SER A 37 3.62 -8.88 5.82
N VAL A 38 3.21 -9.25 4.61
CA VAL A 38 2.27 -8.48 3.81
C VAL A 38 1.09 -9.37 3.47
N PHE A 39 -0.10 -8.84 3.66
CA PHE A 39 -1.32 -9.54 3.29
C PHE A 39 -1.91 -8.89 2.05
N PHE A 40 -2.15 -9.71 1.03
CA PHE A 40 -2.67 -9.25 -0.26
C PHE A 40 -4.15 -9.55 -0.30
N ASP A 41 -4.97 -8.51 -0.08
CA ASP A 41 -6.40 -8.68 0.14
C ASP A 41 -7.13 -9.31 -1.05
N ILE A 42 -6.78 -8.92 -2.25
CA ILE A 42 -7.48 -9.43 -3.43
C ILE A 42 -7.26 -10.91 -3.62
N SER A 43 -6.02 -11.36 -3.44
CA SER A 43 -5.67 -12.76 -3.64
C SER A 43 -5.77 -13.59 -2.37
N SER A 44 -5.99 -12.94 -1.22
CA SER A 44 -6.05 -13.61 0.09
C SER A 44 -4.77 -14.38 0.38
N GLU A 45 -3.64 -13.81 0.03
CA GLU A 45 -2.35 -14.44 0.24
C GLU A 45 -1.51 -13.62 1.21
N GLU A 46 -0.75 -14.31 2.02
CA GLU A 46 0.21 -13.65 2.90
C GLU A 46 1.61 -14.04 2.48
N ARG A 47 2.54 -13.08 2.50
CA ARG A 47 3.95 -13.33 2.18
C ARG A 47 4.82 -12.68 3.23
N THR A 48 5.89 -13.35 3.59
CA THR A 48 6.89 -12.82 4.51
C THR A 48 8.18 -12.57 3.75
N TYR A 49 8.74 -11.38 3.95
CA TYR A 49 9.94 -10.96 3.25
C TYR A 49 11.00 -10.54 4.24
N ALA A 50 12.26 -10.66 3.85
CA ALA A 50 13.33 -10.04 4.60
C ALA A 50 13.17 -8.52 4.49
N ARG A 51 13.29 -7.82 5.61
CA ARG A 51 13.14 -6.37 5.60
C ARG A 51 14.23 -5.70 4.77
N LYS A 52 15.41 -6.27 4.81
CA LYS A 52 16.51 -5.75 4.02
C LYS A 52 16.32 -6.21 2.59
N GLN A 53 16.18 -5.28 1.67
CA GLN A 53 16.04 -5.56 0.25
C GLN A 53 14.74 -6.29 -0.09
N ALA A 54 13.68 -6.01 0.63
CA ALA A 54 12.40 -6.59 0.28
C ALA A 54 12.01 -6.19 -1.15
N PRO A 55 11.54 -7.14 -1.96
CA PRO A 55 11.19 -6.84 -3.36
C PRO A 55 9.81 -6.23 -3.46
N LEU A 56 9.65 -5.06 -2.89
CA LEU A 56 8.36 -4.38 -2.77
C LEU A 56 8.47 -2.96 -3.27
N THR A 57 7.38 -2.47 -3.86
CA THR A 57 7.26 -1.08 -4.28
C THR A 57 6.12 -0.45 -3.52
N ARG A 58 6.38 0.71 -2.91
CA ARG A 58 5.38 1.43 -2.14
C ARG A 58 4.27 1.93 -3.04
N VAL A 59 3.03 1.71 -2.63
CA VAL A 59 1.88 2.19 -3.38
C VAL A 59 1.60 3.63 -2.98
N ARG A 60 1.49 4.50 -3.97
CA ARG A 60 1.08 5.87 -3.76
C ARG A 60 0.23 6.33 -4.93
N PHE A 61 -0.95 6.82 -4.62
CA PHE A 61 -1.83 7.42 -5.63
C PHE A 61 -1.74 8.93 -5.53
N ASN A 62 -1.91 9.59 -6.65
CA ASN A 62 -1.85 11.04 -6.72
C ASN A 62 -3.23 11.58 -7.04
N PRO A 63 -3.49 12.87 -6.72
CA PRO A 63 -4.77 13.47 -7.13
C PRO A 63 -4.96 13.32 -8.64
N GLY A 64 -6.16 12.90 -9.01
CA GLY A 64 -6.48 12.63 -10.40
C GLY A 64 -6.41 11.16 -10.78
N ASP A 65 -5.74 10.35 -9.98
CA ASP A 65 -5.66 8.92 -10.26
C ASP A 65 -7.01 8.25 -10.01
N LYS A 66 -7.27 7.19 -10.75
CA LYS A 66 -8.48 6.40 -10.56
C LYS A 66 -8.11 5.05 -9.98
N VAL A 67 -8.83 4.66 -8.94
CA VAL A 67 -8.56 3.43 -8.22
C VAL A 67 -9.83 2.58 -8.22
N ALA A 68 -9.70 1.32 -8.60
CA ALA A 68 -10.82 0.39 -8.56
C ALA A 68 -10.79 -0.37 -7.24
N THR A 69 -11.96 -0.49 -6.62
CA THR A 69 -12.11 -1.27 -5.40
C THR A 69 -12.39 -2.72 -5.75
N LEU A 70 -12.49 -3.55 -4.72
CA LEU A 70 -12.84 -4.96 -4.91
C LEU A 70 -14.21 -5.13 -5.52
N ASP A 71 -15.10 -4.14 -5.36
CA ASP A 71 -16.45 -4.19 -5.91
C ASP A 71 -16.56 -3.53 -7.28
N ASP A 72 -15.42 -3.31 -7.93
CA ASP A 72 -15.35 -2.65 -9.24
C ASP A 72 -15.85 -1.22 -9.21
N ILE A 73 -15.81 -0.60 -8.05
CA ILE A 73 -16.16 0.82 -7.92
C ILE A 73 -14.89 1.62 -8.21
N VAL A 74 -15.00 2.61 -9.09
CA VAL A 74 -13.88 3.45 -9.44
C VAL A 74 -13.96 4.74 -8.64
N ILE A 75 -12.90 5.03 -7.91
CA ILE A 75 -12.80 6.23 -7.10
C ILE A 75 -11.71 7.12 -7.70
N THR A 76 -12.03 8.38 -7.91
CA THR A 76 -11.03 9.35 -8.35
C THR A 76 -10.42 10.01 -7.12
N ILE A 77 -9.11 9.88 -6.99
CA ILE A 77 -8.40 10.46 -5.85
C ILE A 77 -8.41 11.97 -5.97
N THR A 78 -8.88 12.66 -4.96
CA THR A 78 -8.92 14.12 -4.96
C THR A 78 -7.82 14.73 -4.11
N SER A 79 -7.37 14.03 -3.07
CA SER A 79 -6.27 14.52 -2.26
C SER A 79 -5.58 13.36 -1.57
N VAL A 80 -4.34 13.60 -1.18
CA VAL A 80 -3.49 12.63 -0.50
C VAL A 80 -2.84 13.33 0.66
N ALA A 81 -2.86 12.70 1.82
CA ALA A 81 -2.13 13.19 2.98
C ALA A 81 -1.34 12.04 3.56
N GLU A 82 -0.27 12.37 4.26
CA GLU A 82 0.52 11.34 4.93
C GLU A 82 0.43 11.56 6.44
N LYS A 83 0.08 10.51 7.17
CA LYS A 83 -0.04 10.54 8.62
C LYS A 83 0.70 9.36 9.19
N ASN A 84 1.71 9.63 10.01
CA ASN A 84 2.47 8.56 10.67
C ASN A 84 3.00 7.52 9.67
N GLY A 85 3.40 7.98 8.48
CA GLY A 85 3.94 7.09 7.48
C GLY A 85 2.90 6.37 6.63
N ILE A 86 1.62 6.65 6.85
CA ILE A 86 0.53 6.03 6.08
C ILE A 86 -0.09 7.09 5.19
N PHE A 87 -0.30 6.75 3.91
CA PHE A 87 -1.01 7.65 3.00
C PHE A 87 -2.50 7.53 3.22
N VAL A 88 -3.15 8.67 3.41
CA VAL A 88 -4.59 8.75 3.56
C VAL A 88 -5.14 9.43 2.32
N TYR A 89 -6.09 8.78 1.67
CA TYR A 89 -6.62 9.26 0.41
C TYR A 89 -8.07 9.69 0.57
N HIS A 90 -8.40 10.78 -0.10
CA HIS A 90 -9.80 11.19 -0.25
C HIS A 90 -10.15 11.07 -1.71
N GLY A 91 -11.35 10.63 -1.99
CA GLY A 91 -11.74 10.43 -3.36
C GLY A 91 -13.23 10.62 -3.55
N ASP A 92 -13.62 10.79 -4.81
CA ASP A 92 -15.01 10.94 -5.17
C ASP A 92 -15.49 9.72 -5.91
N TYR A 93 -16.68 9.29 -5.54
CA TYR A 93 -17.34 8.19 -6.18
C TYR A 93 -18.78 8.58 -6.37
N ARG A 94 -19.18 8.84 -7.60
CA ARG A 94 -20.53 9.24 -7.94
C ARG A 94 -21.01 10.43 -7.12
N GLY A 95 -20.11 11.38 -6.91
CA GLY A 95 -20.46 12.57 -6.16
C GLY A 95 -20.41 12.37 -4.66
N THR A 96 -20.08 11.19 -4.19
CA THR A 96 -19.95 10.90 -2.77
C THR A 96 -18.48 10.81 -2.42
N SER A 97 -18.08 11.57 -1.42
CA SER A 97 -16.70 11.54 -0.96
C SER A 97 -16.45 10.31 -0.14
N THR A 98 -15.38 9.58 -0.47
CA THR A 98 -15.05 8.40 0.27
C THR A 98 -13.56 8.19 0.20
N VAL A 99 -13.06 7.29 1.00
CA VAL A 99 -11.62 7.15 1.14
C VAL A 99 -11.10 5.89 0.58
#